data_e9f209f9710ba8a09b4618fd625842d5
#
_entry.id   e9f209f9710ba8a09b4618fd625842d5
#
_cell.length_a   1.000
_cell.length_b   1.000
_cell.length_c   1.000
_cell.angle_alpha   90.00
_cell.angle_beta   90.00
_cell.angle_gamma   90.00
#
_symmetry.space_group_name_H-M   'P 1'
#
loop_
_entity.id
_entity.type
_entity.pdbx_description
1 polymer ?
#
loop_
_entity_poly.entity_id
_entity_poly.type
_entity_poly.pdbx_seq_one_letter_code
_entity_poly.pdbx_strand_id
1 'polypeptide(L)' 'MYIYQRLRDLREDSDKKQEDVALILGISRQQYQLYESGKREMPMHLFVMLAKHYNVSLDYLAGLIETPKALY' A
#
# COMPACT_ATOMS: atom_id res chain seq x y z
N MET A 1 -8.19 -14.67 -0.25
CA MET A 1 -7.59 -13.69 0.65
C MET A 1 -6.43 -13.01 -0.04
N TYR A 2 -6.38 -11.71 0.00
CA TYR A 2 -5.33 -10.90 -0.63
C TYR A 2 -4.38 -10.43 0.45
N ILE A 3 -3.11 -10.78 0.35
CA ILE A 3 -2.13 -10.42 1.37
C ILE A 3 -1.17 -9.39 0.77
N TYR A 4 -1.26 -8.17 1.26
CA TYR A 4 -0.42 -7.06 0.81
C TYR A 4 0.58 -6.70 1.90
N GLN A 5 1.48 -7.62 2.20
CA GLN A 5 2.47 -7.44 3.27
C GLN A 5 3.31 -6.18 3.06
N ARG A 6 3.59 -5.83 1.80
CA ARG A 6 4.40 -4.65 1.49
C ARG A 6 3.73 -3.34 1.88
N LEU A 7 2.39 -3.30 1.89
CA LEU A 7 1.67 -2.11 2.35
C LEU A 7 1.99 -1.81 3.81
N ARG A 8 1.95 -2.83 4.62
CA ARG A 8 2.26 -2.70 6.05
C ARG A 8 3.73 -2.38 6.26
N ASP A 9 4.61 -3.09 5.56
CA ASP A 9 6.06 -2.89 5.68
C ASP A 9 6.45 -1.45 5.35
N LEU A 10 5.96 -0.92 4.23
CA LEU A 10 6.25 0.45 3.82
C LEU A 10 5.65 1.47 4.77
N ARG A 11 4.44 1.20 5.27
CA ARG A 11 3.80 2.09 6.23
C ARG A 11 4.60 2.18 7.52
N GLU A 12 4.99 1.03 8.07
CA GLU A 12 5.76 0.97 9.31
C GLU A 12 7.16 1.55 9.13
N ASP A 13 7.81 1.27 8.01
CA ASP A 13 9.13 1.81 7.71
C ASP A 13 9.13 3.34 7.61
N SER A 14 8.01 3.94 7.23
CA SER A 14 7.87 5.40 7.13
C SER A 14 7.22 6.01 8.37
N ASP A 15 7.09 5.25 9.45
CA ASP A 15 6.52 5.70 10.73
C ASP A 15 5.11 6.27 10.60
N LYS A 16 4.29 5.67 9.74
CA LYS A 16 2.92 6.11 9.51
C LYS A 16 1.94 5.16 10.20
N LYS A 17 0.84 5.75 10.68
CA LYS A 17 -0.31 4.99 11.16
C LYS A 17 -1.23 4.68 9.99
N GLN A 18 -2.14 3.70 10.16
CA GLN A 18 -3.12 3.38 9.12
C GLN A 18 -3.96 4.59 8.73
N GLU A 19 -4.33 5.42 9.70
CA GLU A 19 -5.11 6.63 9.42
C GLU A 19 -4.35 7.64 8.56
N ASP A 20 -3.03 7.71 8.70
CA ASP A 20 -2.21 8.62 7.89
C ASP A 20 -2.24 8.21 6.42
N VAL A 21 -2.11 6.91 6.15
CA VAL A 21 -2.15 6.40 4.78
C VAL A 21 -3.55 6.50 4.20
N ALA A 22 -4.57 6.23 5.02
CA ALA A 22 -5.96 6.40 4.58
C ALA A 22 -6.22 7.83 4.13
N LEU A 23 -5.69 8.80 4.87
CA LEU A 23 -5.83 10.21 4.51
C LEU A 23 -5.18 10.52 3.17
N ILE A 24 -3.99 9.97 2.94
CA ILE A 24 -3.27 10.13 1.66
C ILE A 24 -4.13 9.60 0.51
N LEU A 25 -4.79 8.46 0.72
CA LEU A 25 -5.61 7.83 -0.30
C LEU A 25 -7.01 8.41 -0.42
N GLY A 26 -7.43 9.27 0.52
CA GLY A 26 -8.77 9.83 0.52
C GLY A 26 -9.85 8.83 0.91
N ILE A 27 -9.52 7.84 1.73
CA ILE A 27 -10.45 6.80 2.19
C ILE A 27 -10.47 6.77 3.72
N SER A 28 -11.42 6.02 4.29
CA SER A 28 -11.49 5.87 5.74
C SER A 28 -10.40 4.92 6.25
N ARG A 29 -10.05 5.04 7.53
CA ARG A 29 -9.11 4.14 8.17
C ARG A 29 -9.62 2.69 8.13
N GLN A 30 -10.91 2.50 8.35
CA GLN A 30 -11.54 1.18 8.30
C GLN A 30 -11.37 0.54 6.92
N GLN A 31 -11.56 1.33 5.88
CA GLN A 31 -11.41 0.86 4.51
C GLN A 31 -9.97 0.46 4.21
N TYR A 32 -9.02 1.29 4.63
CA TYR A 32 -7.60 0.97 4.45
C TYR A 32 -7.22 -0.28 5.23
N GLN A 33 -7.73 -0.44 6.44
CA GLN A 33 -7.46 -1.60 7.28
C GLN A 33 -7.90 -2.91 6.61
N LEU A 34 -9.03 -2.88 5.90
CA LEU A 34 -9.51 -4.05 5.15
C LEU A 34 -8.53 -4.42 4.04
N TYR A 35 -7.94 -3.45 3.38
CA TYR A 35 -6.95 -3.70 2.33
C TYR A 35 -5.65 -4.25 2.91
N GLU A 36 -5.12 -3.62 3.95
CA GLU A 36 -3.85 -4.04 4.55
C GLU A 36 -3.96 -5.43 5.17
N SER A 37 -5.11 -5.78 5.75
CA SER A 37 -5.32 -7.10 6.36
C SER A 37 -5.61 -8.20 5.35
N GLY A 38 -5.81 -7.86 4.08
CA GLY A 38 -6.11 -8.82 3.03
C GLY A 38 -7.56 -9.27 2.97
N LYS A 39 -8.43 -8.64 3.74
CA LYS A 39 -9.86 -8.97 3.74
C LYS A 39 -10.58 -8.44 2.50
N ARG A 40 -10.03 -7.45 1.85
CA ARG A 40 -10.60 -6.86 0.64
C ARG A 40 -9.47 -6.51 -0.32
N GLU A 41 -9.69 -6.75 -1.60
CA GLU A 41 -8.73 -6.42 -2.65
C GLU A 41 -8.69 -4.91 -2.87
N MET A 42 -7.47 -4.34 -2.90
CA MET A 42 -7.30 -2.91 -3.12
C MET A 42 -7.50 -2.58 -4.60
N PRO A 43 -8.31 -1.58 -4.92
CA PRO A 43 -8.46 -1.12 -6.30
C PRO A 43 -7.14 -0.64 -6.89
N MET A 44 -6.97 -0.85 -8.20
CA MET A 44 -5.71 -0.50 -8.88
C MET A 44 -5.35 0.97 -8.73
N HIS A 45 -6.33 1.88 -8.77
CA HIS A 45 -6.03 3.31 -8.66
C HIS A 45 -5.42 3.68 -7.31
N LEU A 46 -5.78 2.96 -6.24
CA LEU A 46 -5.18 3.18 -4.93
C LEU A 46 -3.76 2.60 -4.88
N PHE A 47 -3.52 1.47 -5.54
CA PHE A 47 -2.18 0.91 -5.68
C PHE A 47 -1.26 1.89 -6.39
N VAL A 48 -1.75 2.51 -7.48
CA VAL A 48 -0.96 3.48 -8.24
C VAL A 48 -0.61 4.68 -7.35
N MET A 49 -1.57 5.16 -6.56
CA MET A 49 -1.31 6.28 -5.64
C MET A 49 -0.23 5.93 -4.63
N LEU A 50 -0.28 4.73 -4.06
CA LEU A 50 0.73 4.30 -3.08
C LEU A 50 2.09 4.08 -3.74
N ALA A 51 2.12 3.50 -4.94
CA ALA A 51 3.37 3.30 -5.67
C ALA A 51 4.07 4.64 -5.91
N LYS A 52 3.31 5.65 -6.29
CA LYS A 52 3.84 7.01 -6.48
C LYS A 52 4.29 7.62 -5.15
N HIS A 53 3.50 7.45 -4.12
CA HIS A 53 3.81 8.03 -2.80
C HIS A 53 5.11 7.46 -2.22
N TYR A 54 5.28 6.14 -2.31
CA TYR A 54 6.47 5.47 -1.80
C TYR A 54 7.60 5.40 -2.82
N ASN A 55 7.35 5.83 -4.05
CA ASN A 55 8.29 5.74 -5.17
C ASN A 55 8.84 4.33 -5.38
N VAL A 56 7.93 3.36 -5.43
CA VAL A 56 8.24 1.95 -5.69
C VAL A 56 7.39 1.45 -6.86
N SER A 57 7.84 0.37 -7.49
CA SER A 57 7.09 -0.22 -8.59
C SER A 57 5.82 -0.92 -8.08
N LEU A 58 4.82 -1.04 -8.96
CA LEU A 58 3.62 -1.82 -8.65
C LEU A 58 3.96 -3.28 -8.39
N ASP A 59 4.94 -3.82 -9.11
CA ASP A 59 5.37 -5.20 -8.93
C ASP A 59 5.87 -5.45 -7.50
N TYR A 60 6.65 -4.52 -6.96
CA TYR A 60 7.12 -4.62 -5.59
C TYR A 60 5.96 -4.52 -4.61
N LEU A 61 5.07 -3.56 -4.82
CA LEU A 61 3.92 -3.36 -3.94
C LEU A 61 3.00 -4.59 -3.91
N ALA A 62 2.83 -5.24 -5.05
CA ALA A 62 2.01 -6.44 -5.17
C ALA A 62 2.73 -7.71 -4.68
N GLY A 63 4.03 -7.61 -4.35
CA GLY A 63 4.78 -8.76 -3.87
C GLY A 63 5.32 -9.68 -4.93
N LEU A 64 5.34 -9.24 -6.20
CA LEU A 64 5.82 -10.05 -7.31
C LEU A 64 7.34 -10.07 -7.42
N ILE A 65 8.00 -9.04 -6.90
CA ILE A 65 9.47 -8.96 -6.85
C ILE A 65 9.91 -8.60 -5.44
N GLU A 66 11.13 -8.95 -5.07
CA GLU A 66 11.64 -8.77 -3.70
C GLU A 66 12.36 -7.45 -3.49
N THR A 67 12.88 -6.84 -4.55
CA THR A 67 13.60 -5.58 -4.44
C THR A 67 12.75 -4.43 -4.93
N PRO A 68 12.64 -3.33 -4.14
CA PRO A 68 11.88 -2.18 -4.61
C PRO A 68 12.61 -1.53 -5.77
N LYS A 69 11.87 -1.26 -6.85
CA LYS A 69 12.35 -0.48 -7.97
C LYS A 69 11.62 0.86 -7.94
N ALA A 70 12.36 1.95 -8.07
CA ALA A 70 11.75 3.26 -8.17
C ALA A 70 10.95 3.36 -9.47
N LEU A 71 9.88 4.18 -9.44
CA LEU A 71 9.08 4.45 -10.64
C LEU A 71 9.86 5.27 -11.67
N TYR A 72 10.82 6.03 -11.20
CA TYR A 72 11.58 6.96 -12.02
C TYR A 72 13.06 6.66 -11.94
#